data_725137eb71801e1719179a913a39e685
#
_entry.id   725137eb71801e1719179a913a39e685
#
_cell.length_a   1.000
_cell.length_b   1.000
_cell.length_c   1.000
_cell.angle_alpha   90.00
_cell.angle_beta   90.00
_cell.angle_gamma   90.00
#
_symmetry.space_group_name_H-M   'P 1'
#
loop_
_entity.id
_entity.type
_entity.pdbx_description
1 polymer ?
#
loop_
_entity_poly.entity_id
_entity_poly.type
_entity_poly.pdbx_seq_one_letter_code
_entity_poly.pdbx_strand_id
1 'polypeptide(L)'
;MIKKYIKTTPVEAIQVTEDNHKEVREFAFLQRIVFGYGPIRNSIDTLEGKMRFSDGDYLIKNQTGECYVCRKDIFEKTYKEVEE
;
A
#
# COMPACT_ATOMS: atom_id res chain seq x y z
N MET A 1 14.25 5.41 -29.01
CA MET A 1 13.66 4.05 -29.15
C MET A 1 12.98 3.63 -27.87
N ILE A 2 11.75 3.18 -27.96
CA ILE A 2 11.00 2.69 -26.82
C ILE A 2 11.37 1.24 -26.53
N LYS A 3 11.72 0.94 -25.29
CA LYS A 3 12.03 -0.42 -24.85
C LYS A 3 11.15 -0.77 -23.65
N LYS A 4 10.90 -2.04 -23.49
CA LYS A 4 10.14 -2.54 -22.35
C LYS A 4 11.07 -2.92 -21.22
N TYR A 5 10.64 -2.61 -20.00
CA TYR A 5 11.39 -2.92 -18.78
C TYR A 5 10.49 -3.61 -17.80
N ILE A 6 11.06 -4.49 -17.00
CA ILE A 6 10.36 -5.10 -15.88
C ILE A 6 11.08 -4.75 -14.60
N LYS A 7 10.31 -4.65 -13.53
CA LYS A 7 10.87 -4.40 -12.21
C LYS A 7 11.39 -5.72 -11.66
N THR A 8 12.67 -5.79 -11.34
CA THR A 8 13.29 -7.01 -10.87
C THR A 8 13.40 -7.11 -9.35
N THR A 9 13.21 -6.00 -8.64
CA THR A 9 13.33 -5.97 -7.19
C THR A 9 11.95 -6.18 -6.56
N PRO A 10 11.82 -7.14 -5.62
CA PRO A 10 10.54 -7.32 -4.93
C PRO A 10 10.18 -6.10 -4.11
N VAL A 11 8.89 -5.89 -3.90
CA VAL A 11 8.37 -4.87 -2.99
C VAL A 11 7.70 -5.56 -1.82
N GLU A 12 7.68 -4.87 -0.68
CA GLU A 12 6.90 -5.32 0.45
C GLU A 12 5.49 -4.76 0.35
N ALA A 13 4.50 -5.52 0.80
CA ALA A 13 3.12 -5.09 0.79
C ALA A 13 2.38 -5.68 1.98
N ILE A 14 1.37 -4.96 2.43
CA ILE A 14 0.48 -5.44 3.48
C ILE A 14 -0.95 -5.20 3.04
N GLN A 15 -1.81 -6.19 3.21
CA GLN A 15 -3.23 -6.03 2.96
C GLN A 15 -3.87 -5.42 4.21
N VAL A 16 -4.63 -4.36 4.03
CA VAL A 16 -5.32 -3.71 5.14
C VAL A 16 -6.59 -4.49 5.46
N THR A 17 -6.76 -4.85 6.72
CA THR A 17 -7.98 -5.49 7.23
C THR A 17 -8.44 -4.74 8.46
N GLU A 18 -9.67 -5.00 8.90
CA GLU A 18 -10.15 -4.32 10.11
C GLU A 18 -9.39 -4.75 11.39
N ASP A 19 -8.67 -5.87 11.32
CA ASP A 19 -7.98 -6.43 12.49
C ASP A 19 -6.50 -6.06 12.56
N ASN A 20 -5.93 -5.46 11.52
CA ASN A 20 -4.48 -5.24 11.48
C ASN A 20 -4.07 -3.77 11.37
N HIS A 21 -4.92 -2.85 11.78
CA HIS A 21 -4.62 -1.41 11.65
C HIS A 21 -3.33 -1.02 12.40
N LYS A 22 -3.05 -1.66 13.53
CA LYS A 22 -1.81 -1.41 14.26
C LYS A 22 -0.59 -1.82 13.44
N GLU A 23 -0.62 -3.00 12.83
CA GLU A 23 0.46 -3.47 11.96
C GLU A 23 0.64 -2.56 10.75
N VAL A 24 -0.46 -2.08 10.18
CA VAL A 24 -0.41 -1.17 9.05
C VAL A 24 0.28 0.14 9.43
N ARG A 25 -0.01 0.68 10.62
CA ARG A 25 0.69 1.88 11.10
C ARG A 25 2.18 1.63 11.27
N GLU A 26 2.56 0.48 11.78
CA GLU A 26 3.97 0.13 11.93
C GLU A 26 4.65 -0.06 10.58
N PHE A 27 3.97 -0.69 9.63
CA PHE A 27 4.47 -0.89 8.27
C PHE A 27 4.78 0.45 7.59
N ALA A 28 3.91 1.44 7.77
CA ALA A 28 4.04 2.77 7.14
C ALA A 28 4.40 3.84 8.18
N PHE A 29 5.33 3.54 9.08
CA PHE A 29 5.61 4.38 10.25
C PHE A 29 6.11 5.79 9.91
N LEU A 30 6.65 5.99 8.71
CA LEU A 30 7.15 7.30 8.29
C LEU A 30 6.05 8.21 7.74
N GLN A 31 4.83 7.71 7.58
CA GLN A 31 3.74 8.45 6.96
C GLN A 31 2.56 8.54 7.91
N ARG A 32 1.82 9.63 7.77
CA ARG A 32 0.61 9.81 8.58
C ARG A 32 -0.52 8.98 8.00
N ILE A 33 -1.08 8.10 8.84
CA ILE A 33 -2.24 7.30 8.50
C ILE A 33 -3.40 7.68 9.40
N VAL A 34 -4.56 7.88 8.81
CA VAL A 34 -5.81 8.08 9.53
C VAL A 34 -6.73 6.93 9.19
N PHE A 35 -7.17 6.19 10.22
CA PHE A 35 -8.21 5.19 10.06
C PHE A 35 -9.54 5.84 10.39
N GLY A 36 -10.41 5.94 9.38
CA GLY A 36 -11.70 6.55 9.53
C GLY A 36 -12.75 5.57 10.08
N TYR A 37 -13.92 6.10 10.32
CA TYR A 37 -15.08 5.32 10.72
C TYR A 37 -16.33 6.02 10.21
N GLY A 38 -17.40 5.23 10.01
CA GLY A 38 -18.62 5.78 9.40
C GLY A 38 -18.35 6.29 8.00
N PRO A 39 -18.75 7.51 7.66
CA PRO A 39 -18.53 8.05 6.32
C PRO A 39 -17.09 8.53 6.09
N ILE A 40 -16.25 8.57 7.12
CA ILE A 40 -14.86 9.03 7.01
C ILE A 40 -14.01 7.85 6.53
N ARG A 41 -13.33 8.04 5.40
CA ARG A 41 -12.49 7.00 4.80
C ARG A 41 -11.09 7.02 5.39
N ASN A 42 -10.44 5.84 5.33
CA ASN A 42 -9.02 5.73 5.68
C ASN A 42 -8.19 6.53 4.69
N SER A 43 -7.07 7.08 5.16
CA SER A 43 -6.17 7.83 4.28
C SER A 43 -4.73 7.70 4.75
N ILE A 44 -3.82 7.86 3.80
CA ILE A 44 -2.38 7.90 4.06
C ILE A 44 -1.80 9.09 3.30
N ASP A 45 -0.93 9.84 3.96
CA ASP A 45 -0.25 10.97 3.32
C ASP A 45 0.98 10.47 2.57
N THR A 46 1.06 10.79 1.29
CA THR A 46 2.20 10.43 0.45
C THR A 46 2.84 11.69 -0.12
N LEU A 47 3.99 11.53 -0.76
CA LEU A 47 4.66 12.65 -1.43
C LEU A 47 3.81 13.27 -2.54
N GLU A 48 2.90 12.49 -3.10
CA GLU A 48 1.99 12.97 -4.14
C GLU A 48 0.67 13.48 -3.59
N GLY A 49 0.52 13.49 -2.28
CA GLY A 49 -0.69 13.96 -1.62
C GLY A 49 -1.36 12.83 -0.85
N LYS A 50 -2.57 13.12 -0.37
CA LYS A 50 -3.33 12.19 0.42
C LYS A 50 -4.00 11.14 -0.47
N MET A 51 -3.79 9.88 -0.16
CA MET A 51 -4.46 8.77 -0.84
C MET A 51 -5.45 8.11 0.11
N ARG A 52 -6.64 7.80 -0.40
CA ARG A 52 -7.67 7.12 0.37
C ARG A 52 -7.63 5.62 0.09
N PHE A 53 -7.99 4.83 1.09
CA PHE A 53 -8.02 3.39 0.94
C PHE A 53 -9.12 2.78 1.82
N SER A 54 -9.47 1.55 1.51
CA SER A 54 -10.47 0.78 2.25
C SER A 54 -9.85 -0.51 2.76
N ASP A 55 -10.49 -1.11 3.75
CA ASP A 55 -10.09 -2.45 4.18
C ASP A 55 -10.20 -3.40 2.97
N GLY A 56 -9.21 -4.23 2.78
CA GLY A 56 -9.08 -5.08 1.60
C GLY A 56 -8.04 -4.56 0.61
N ASP A 57 -7.79 -3.26 0.57
CA ASP A 57 -6.76 -2.69 -0.28
C ASP A 57 -5.37 -2.99 0.30
N TYR A 58 -4.34 -2.77 -0.51
CA TYR A 58 -2.96 -3.03 -0.11
C TYR A 58 -2.19 -1.72 0.01
N LEU A 59 -1.25 -1.69 0.95
CA LEU A 59 -0.20 -0.68 0.97
C LEU A 59 1.08 -1.34 0.48
N ILE A 60 1.75 -0.69 -0.47
CA ILE A 60 2.99 -1.16 -1.06
C ILE A 60 4.11 -0.24 -0.61
N LYS A 61 5.18 -0.80 -0.08
CA LYS A 61 6.36 -0.04 0.32
C LYS A 61 7.40 -0.14 -0.77
N ASN A 62 7.81 1.01 -1.31
CA ASN A 62 8.87 1.04 -2.31
C ASN A 62 10.25 1.02 -1.64
N GLN A 63 11.30 1.06 -2.44
CA GLN A 63 12.66 0.95 -1.95
C GLN A 63 13.10 2.13 -1.10
N THR A 64 12.46 3.28 -1.24
CA THR A 64 12.75 4.46 -0.42
C THR A 64 12.07 4.40 0.95
N GLY A 65 11.19 3.42 1.15
CA GLY A 65 10.42 3.29 2.37
C GLY A 65 9.06 3.97 2.32
N GLU A 66 8.76 4.68 1.25
CA GLU A 66 7.46 5.30 1.09
C GLU A 66 6.40 4.25 0.74
N CYS A 67 5.23 4.36 1.37
CA CYS A 67 4.10 3.50 1.10
C CYS A 67 3.06 4.24 0.27
N TYR A 68 2.38 3.52 -0.59
CA TYR A 68 1.28 4.04 -1.39
C TYR A 68 0.20 2.96 -1.53
N VAL A 69 -1.00 3.39 -1.92
CA VAL A 69 -2.17 2.51 -1.96
C VAL A 69 -2.24 1.79 -3.30
N CYS A 70 -2.57 0.50 -3.25
CA CYS A 70 -2.92 -0.26 -4.44
C CYS A 70 -4.24 -0.97 -4.16
N ARG A 71 -5.20 -0.79 -5.05
CA ARG A 71 -6.51 -1.43 -4.90
C ARG A 71 -6.36 -2.95 -4.97
N LYS A 72 -7.20 -3.63 -4.20
CA LYS A 72 -7.16 -5.09 -4.09
C LYS A 72 -7.18 -5.78 -5.45
N ASP A 73 -8.13 -5.40 -6.32
CA ASP A 73 -8.29 -6.05 -7.61
C ASP A 73 -7.06 -5.85 -8.52
N ILE A 74 -6.49 -4.66 -8.50
CA ILE A 74 -5.30 -4.35 -9.28
C ILE A 74 -4.09 -5.07 -8.72
N PHE A 75 -3.94 -5.07 -7.40
CA PHE A 75 -2.80 -5.72 -6.76
C PHE A 75 -2.77 -7.22 -7.07
N GLU A 76 -3.90 -7.88 -6.94
CA GLU A 76 -3.97 -9.33 -7.12
C GLU A 76 -3.75 -9.77 -8.56
N LYS A 77 -3.97 -8.87 -9.52
CA LYS A 77 -3.67 -9.13 -10.93
C LYS A 77 -2.22 -8.86 -11.30
N THR A 78 -1.57 -7.96 -10.60
CA THR A 78 -0.27 -7.41 -10.98
C THR A 78 0.90 -8.06 -10.24
N TYR A 79 0.69 -8.43 -8.98
CA TYR A 79 1.76 -8.91 -8.12
C TYR A 79 1.55 -10.36 -7.75
N LYS A 80 2.66 -11.06 -7.54
CA LYS A 80 2.67 -12.42 -7.02
C LYS A 80 3.52 -12.46 -5.77
N GLU A 81 3.06 -13.23 -4.78
CA GLU A 81 3.85 -13.45 -3.59
C GLU A 81 5.09 -14.25 -3.94
N VAL A 82 6.23 -13.82 -3.42
CA VAL A 82 7.51 -14.52 -3.60
C VAL A 82 7.83 -15.19 -2.27
N GLU A 83 8.01 -16.50 -2.32
CA GLU A 83 8.44 -17.27 -1.16
C GLU A 83 9.97 -17.29 -1.11
N GLU A 84 10.51 -17.05 0.06
CA GLU A 84 11.94 -17.08 0.29
C GLU A 84 12.38 -18.40 0.89
#